data_49e9979259eb271ba9a2a923666abae3
#
_entry.id   49e9979259eb271ba9a2a923666abae3
#
_cell.length_a   1.000
_cell.length_b   1.000
_cell.length_c   1.000
_cell.angle_alpha   90.00
_cell.angle_beta   90.00
_cell.angle_gamma   90.00
#
_symmetry.space_group_name_H-M   'P 1'
#
loop_
_entity.id
_entity.type
_entity.pdbx_description
1 polymer ?
#
loop_
_entity_poly.entity_id
_entity_poly.type
_entity_poly.pdbx_seq_one_letter_code
_entity_poly.pdbx_strand_id
1 'polypeptide(L)'
;MQDLLNKIDRLLKEKKFFEVKNIVKDENAADLAVLFDELFGEVFGEKTEFMILFRLLPKDLAAETFAHMNSDMQSHLIQMFSDKEIRDILDESFIDDTVDIIEEMPANVVSRILKNSTTGERKAINEILRYPKDSAGSIMTIEYVSLHKDMTVSEAFEKIRKVGVNKETIYTCYVTENRKLIGVITVKDLFMADEDDKIADIMETHIISVDTLEDKEIVGHMFRKYDFLALPVVDKDNRLVGIVTFDDAMDVIQDENTEDFSKMAAIAPNEESYFRTGIFKHAKSRIVWLLILMISATITQIITNRYEAAFAAVPLLVSFMPMIMDTGGNCGAQSSTLIIRGIALDEIHFSDFFKVCLLYTSPSPRDT
;
A
#
# COMPACT_ATOMS: atom_id res chain seq x y z
N MET A 1 5.67 -20.44 -13.50
CA MET A 1 5.49 -20.61 -12.04
C MET A 1 5.21 -22.07 -11.67
N GLN A 2 4.08 -22.72 -12.08
CA GLN A 2 3.73 -24.09 -11.67
C GLN A 2 4.81 -25.15 -11.92
N ASP A 3 5.49 -25.12 -13.07
CA ASP A 3 6.58 -26.06 -13.39
C ASP A 3 7.80 -25.84 -12.50
N LEU A 4 8.10 -24.58 -12.15
CA LEU A 4 9.18 -24.21 -11.25
C LEU A 4 8.89 -24.71 -9.83
N LEU A 5 7.67 -24.48 -9.36
CA LEU A 5 7.17 -24.93 -8.07
C LEU A 5 7.29 -26.45 -7.91
N ASN A 6 6.78 -27.22 -8.87
CA ASN A 6 6.85 -28.69 -8.87
C ASN A 6 8.31 -29.17 -8.88
N LYS A 7 9.17 -28.48 -9.59
CA LYS A 7 10.62 -28.80 -9.69
C LYS A 7 11.31 -28.57 -8.36
N ILE A 8 11.09 -27.41 -7.74
CA ILE A 8 11.71 -27.04 -6.46
C ILE A 8 11.21 -27.96 -5.35
N ASP A 9 9.89 -28.21 -5.24
CA ASP A 9 9.30 -29.13 -4.26
C ASP A 9 9.91 -30.54 -4.34
N ARG A 10 10.07 -31.05 -5.58
CA ARG A 10 10.72 -32.36 -5.80
C ARG A 10 12.20 -32.35 -5.35
N LEU A 11 12.96 -31.29 -5.72
CA LEU A 11 14.38 -31.20 -5.38
C LEU A 11 14.59 -31.02 -3.88
N LEU A 12 13.71 -30.31 -3.18
CA LEU A 12 13.71 -30.20 -1.72
C LEU A 12 13.48 -31.56 -1.05
N LYS A 13 12.48 -32.31 -1.51
CA LYS A 13 12.21 -33.69 -1.02
C LYS A 13 13.38 -34.64 -1.29
N GLU A 14 14.06 -34.50 -2.43
CA GLU A 14 15.26 -35.26 -2.79
C GLU A 14 16.52 -34.74 -2.08
N LYS A 15 16.45 -33.66 -1.29
CA LYS A 15 17.58 -32.99 -0.59
C LYS A 15 18.69 -32.50 -1.52
N LYS A 16 18.36 -32.15 -2.76
CA LYS A 16 19.29 -31.62 -3.77
C LYS A 16 19.47 -30.10 -3.65
N PHE A 17 19.89 -29.64 -2.50
CA PHE A 17 19.98 -28.22 -2.15
C PHE A 17 20.87 -27.39 -3.07
N PHE A 18 21.90 -27.99 -3.64
CA PHE A 18 22.78 -27.31 -4.59
C PHE A 18 22.06 -26.97 -5.92
N GLU A 19 21.22 -27.89 -6.40
CA GLU A 19 20.40 -27.65 -7.61
C GLU A 19 19.33 -26.60 -7.33
N VAL A 20 18.69 -26.65 -6.16
CA VAL A 20 17.73 -25.62 -5.72
C VAL A 20 18.38 -24.25 -5.69
N LYS A 21 19.54 -24.12 -5.02
CA LYS A 21 20.29 -22.87 -4.95
C LYS A 21 20.61 -22.26 -6.33
N ASN A 22 20.98 -23.11 -7.29
CA ASN A 22 21.29 -22.64 -8.65
C ASN A 22 20.05 -22.18 -9.42
N ILE A 23 18.87 -22.65 -9.06
CA ILE A 23 17.61 -22.22 -9.65
C ILE A 23 17.19 -20.89 -9.04
N VAL A 24 17.04 -20.84 -7.71
CA VAL A 24 16.47 -19.68 -7.01
C VAL A 24 17.32 -18.41 -7.09
N LYS A 25 18.64 -18.52 -7.27
CA LYS A 25 19.52 -17.34 -7.35
C LYS A 25 19.29 -16.44 -8.56
N ASP A 26 18.70 -17.00 -9.63
CA ASP A 26 18.48 -16.31 -10.90
C ASP A 26 16.97 -15.88 -11.06
N GLU A 27 16.14 -16.15 -10.03
CA GLU A 27 14.73 -15.78 -10.00
C GLU A 27 14.52 -14.39 -9.39
N ASN A 28 13.37 -13.77 -9.68
CA ASN A 28 12.99 -12.47 -9.12
C ASN A 28 12.48 -12.62 -7.68
N ALA A 29 12.75 -11.63 -6.84
CA ALA A 29 12.36 -11.63 -5.42
C ALA A 29 10.85 -11.76 -5.21
N ALA A 30 10.05 -11.02 -5.97
CA ALA A 30 8.59 -11.09 -5.90
C ALA A 30 8.05 -12.47 -6.32
N ASP A 31 8.62 -13.07 -7.38
CA ASP A 31 8.26 -14.42 -7.81
C ASP A 31 8.64 -15.48 -6.77
N LEU A 32 9.77 -15.30 -6.10
CA LEU A 32 10.18 -16.16 -4.99
C LEU A 32 9.24 -16.04 -3.80
N ALA A 33 8.78 -14.85 -3.44
CA ALA A 33 7.79 -14.68 -2.37
C ALA A 33 6.49 -15.44 -2.68
N VAL A 34 5.97 -15.34 -3.92
CA VAL A 34 4.82 -16.13 -4.37
C VAL A 34 5.11 -17.63 -4.30
N LEU A 35 6.29 -18.06 -4.72
CA LEU A 35 6.70 -19.47 -4.64
C LEU A 35 6.73 -19.98 -3.18
N PHE A 36 7.23 -19.17 -2.25
CA PHE A 36 7.19 -19.48 -0.83
C PHE A 36 5.73 -19.62 -0.33
N ASP A 37 4.86 -18.74 -0.75
CA ASP A 37 3.45 -18.76 -0.37
C ASP A 37 2.75 -20.02 -0.90
N GLU A 38 2.96 -20.40 -2.15
CA GLU A 38 2.38 -21.60 -2.75
C GLU A 38 2.93 -22.91 -2.17
N LEU A 39 4.21 -22.97 -1.84
CA LEU A 39 4.85 -24.17 -1.26
C LEU A 39 4.51 -24.38 0.22
N PHE A 40 4.37 -23.31 0.97
CA PHE A 40 4.36 -23.36 2.43
C PHE A 40 3.21 -22.59 3.09
N GLY A 41 2.43 -21.80 2.35
CA GLY A 41 1.49 -20.80 2.86
C GLY A 41 0.52 -21.25 3.96
N GLU A 42 0.09 -22.54 3.96
CA GLU A 42 -0.77 -23.10 5.01
C GLU A 42 0.01 -23.84 6.12
N VAL A 43 1.25 -24.26 5.85
CA VAL A 43 2.02 -25.18 6.72
C VAL A 43 3.48 -24.77 6.90
N PHE A 44 3.82 -23.50 6.66
CA PHE A 44 5.20 -23.02 6.73
C PHE A 44 5.86 -23.24 8.10
N GLY A 45 5.07 -23.19 9.18
CA GLY A 45 5.55 -23.44 10.54
C GLY A 45 5.94 -24.89 10.85
N GLU A 46 5.49 -25.85 10.05
CA GLU A 46 5.69 -27.29 10.27
C GLU A 46 6.80 -27.88 9.38
N LYS A 47 7.21 -27.14 8.32
CA LYS A 47 8.18 -27.64 7.34
C LYS A 47 9.57 -27.04 7.54
N THR A 48 10.54 -27.90 7.84
CA THR A 48 11.95 -27.52 7.93
C THR A 48 12.49 -26.99 6.59
N GLU A 49 11.92 -27.43 5.48
CA GLU A 49 12.26 -27.06 4.12
C GLU A 49 12.08 -25.56 3.86
N PHE A 50 11.10 -24.91 4.51
CA PHE A 50 10.87 -23.47 4.44
C PHE A 50 12.14 -22.67 4.81
N MET A 51 12.70 -22.94 5.98
CA MET A 51 13.92 -22.28 6.43
C MET A 51 15.14 -22.64 5.59
N ILE A 52 15.21 -23.90 5.13
CA ILE A 52 16.32 -24.33 4.28
C ILE A 52 16.28 -23.58 2.96
N LEU A 53 15.11 -23.48 2.32
CA LEU A 53 14.96 -22.78 1.05
C LEU A 53 15.36 -21.30 1.21
N PHE A 54 14.88 -20.64 2.26
CA PHE A 54 15.21 -19.24 2.51
C PHE A 54 16.73 -19.03 2.70
N ARG A 55 17.40 -19.89 3.46
CA ARG A 55 18.85 -19.84 3.69
C ARG A 55 19.70 -20.16 2.47
N LEU A 56 19.10 -20.67 1.39
CA LEU A 56 19.81 -20.91 0.12
C LEU A 56 19.88 -19.65 -0.74
N LEU A 57 19.06 -18.63 -0.48
CA LEU A 57 19.06 -17.36 -1.20
C LEU A 57 20.35 -16.58 -0.95
N PRO A 58 20.87 -15.82 -1.94
CA PRO A 58 21.84 -14.75 -1.71
C PRO A 58 21.30 -13.72 -0.73
N LYS A 59 22.15 -12.97 -0.01
CA LYS A 59 21.69 -12.06 1.05
C LYS A 59 20.78 -10.94 0.56
N ASP A 60 21.19 -10.29 -0.53
CA ASP A 60 20.41 -9.26 -1.23
C ASP A 60 19.04 -9.77 -1.66
N LEU A 61 19.04 -10.87 -2.41
CA LEU A 61 17.78 -11.51 -2.85
C LEU A 61 16.93 -12.02 -1.67
N ALA A 62 17.54 -12.44 -0.58
CA ALA A 62 16.81 -12.86 0.62
C ALA A 62 16.09 -11.70 1.30
N ALA A 63 16.73 -10.52 1.39
CA ALA A 63 16.13 -9.31 1.96
C ALA A 63 14.96 -8.82 1.10
N GLU A 64 15.15 -8.68 -0.22
CA GLU A 64 14.07 -8.32 -1.15
C GLU A 64 12.94 -9.35 -1.14
N THR A 65 13.24 -10.66 -1.16
CA THR A 65 12.19 -11.70 -1.08
C THR A 65 11.44 -11.61 0.24
N PHE A 66 12.14 -11.31 1.33
CA PHE A 66 11.52 -11.15 2.65
C PHE A 66 10.55 -9.96 2.70
N ALA A 67 10.90 -8.82 2.10
CA ALA A 67 10.03 -7.65 2.01
C ALA A 67 8.72 -7.97 1.26
N HIS A 68 8.79 -8.75 0.18
CA HIS A 68 7.61 -9.18 -0.59
C HIS A 68 6.78 -10.31 0.05
N MET A 69 7.22 -10.90 1.15
CA MET A 69 6.46 -11.95 1.84
C MET A 69 5.29 -11.35 2.64
N ASN A 70 4.24 -12.14 2.85
CA ASN A 70 3.17 -11.77 3.76
C ASN A 70 3.63 -11.74 5.22
N SER A 71 2.97 -10.95 6.06
CA SER A 71 3.32 -10.69 7.46
C SER A 71 3.41 -11.94 8.34
N ASP A 72 2.59 -12.96 8.08
CA ASP A 72 2.62 -14.23 8.82
C ASP A 72 3.94 -14.97 8.57
N MET A 73 4.37 -15.06 7.31
CA MET A 73 5.64 -15.69 6.93
C MET A 73 6.83 -14.91 7.47
N GLN A 74 6.82 -13.58 7.34
CA GLN A 74 7.84 -12.69 7.89
C GLN A 74 7.95 -12.87 9.40
N SER A 75 6.82 -12.83 10.12
CA SER A 75 6.79 -13.03 11.58
C SER A 75 7.38 -14.39 11.98
N HIS A 76 7.04 -15.44 11.24
CA HIS A 76 7.55 -16.78 11.49
C HIS A 76 9.06 -16.86 11.24
N LEU A 77 9.55 -16.31 10.12
CA LEU A 77 10.99 -16.25 9.79
C LEU A 77 11.77 -15.51 10.87
N ILE A 78 11.30 -14.33 11.29
CA ILE A 78 11.98 -13.55 12.35
C ILE A 78 12.04 -14.32 13.67
N GLN A 79 11.01 -15.11 14.00
CA GLN A 79 11.04 -15.96 15.20
C GLN A 79 12.08 -17.08 15.11
N MET A 80 12.31 -17.61 13.91
CA MET A 80 13.25 -18.71 13.66
C MET A 80 14.68 -18.24 13.39
N PHE A 81 14.87 -17.00 12.93
CA PHE A 81 16.21 -16.43 12.65
C PHE A 81 17.06 -16.29 13.90
N SER A 82 18.36 -16.43 13.75
CA SER A 82 19.33 -15.95 14.71
C SER A 82 19.38 -14.40 14.68
N ASP A 83 19.88 -13.79 15.76
CA ASP A 83 20.09 -12.34 15.79
C ASP A 83 21.04 -11.84 14.68
N LYS A 84 21.92 -12.71 14.17
CA LYS A 84 22.77 -12.40 13.03
C LYS A 84 22.00 -12.38 11.72
N GLU A 85 21.14 -13.37 11.47
CA GLU A 85 20.31 -13.44 10.26
C GLU A 85 19.33 -12.25 10.18
N ILE A 86 18.73 -11.85 11.31
CA ILE A 86 17.91 -10.63 11.37
C ILE A 86 18.74 -9.40 10.96
N ARG A 87 19.94 -9.27 11.48
CA ARG A 87 20.81 -8.14 11.15
C ARG A 87 21.22 -8.15 9.68
N ASP A 88 21.58 -9.32 9.15
CA ASP A 88 21.95 -9.50 7.74
C ASP A 88 20.80 -9.07 6.80
N ILE A 89 19.54 -9.25 7.19
CA ILE A 89 18.36 -8.81 6.43
C ILE A 89 18.16 -7.30 6.58
N LEU A 90 18.20 -6.77 7.81
CA LEU A 90 18.01 -5.34 8.05
C LEU A 90 19.10 -4.47 7.40
N ASP A 91 20.33 -4.97 7.33
CA ASP A 91 21.45 -4.27 6.69
C ASP A 91 21.27 -4.14 5.15
N GLU A 92 20.45 -5.00 4.55
CA GLU A 92 20.14 -5.01 3.10
C GLU A 92 18.74 -4.47 2.77
N SER A 93 17.88 -4.22 3.78
CA SER A 93 16.52 -3.67 3.60
C SER A 93 16.53 -2.15 3.73
N PHE A 94 15.64 -1.49 3.03
CA PHE A 94 15.39 -0.06 3.21
C PHE A 94 14.60 0.22 4.50
N ILE A 95 14.64 1.46 4.96
CA ILE A 95 14.05 1.85 6.25
C ILE A 95 12.52 1.79 6.21
N ASP A 96 11.90 2.19 5.10
CA ASP A 96 10.47 2.12 4.84
C ASP A 96 9.97 0.68 4.87
N ASP A 97 10.58 -0.25 4.10
CA ASP A 97 10.29 -1.69 4.17
C ASP A 97 10.34 -2.22 5.62
N THR A 98 11.36 -1.77 6.38
CA THR A 98 11.49 -2.18 7.79
C THR A 98 10.37 -1.60 8.65
N VAL A 99 9.90 -0.39 8.36
CA VAL A 99 8.77 0.25 9.07
C VAL A 99 7.47 -0.49 8.77
N ASP A 100 7.18 -0.81 7.51
CA ASP A 100 6.00 -1.55 7.09
C ASP A 100 5.93 -2.92 7.77
N ILE A 101 7.05 -3.64 7.75
CA ILE A 101 7.16 -4.91 8.48
C ILE A 101 6.85 -4.72 9.98
N ILE A 102 7.38 -3.68 10.63
CA ILE A 102 7.16 -3.42 12.05
C ILE A 102 5.71 -3.08 12.36
N GLU A 103 5.02 -2.36 11.49
CA GLU A 103 3.61 -1.98 11.68
C GLU A 103 2.67 -3.19 11.71
N GLU A 104 2.99 -4.23 10.96
CA GLU A 104 2.18 -5.45 10.88
C GLU A 104 2.55 -6.52 11.92
N MET A 105 3.71 -6.37 12.59
CA MET A 105 4.26 -7.40 13.45
C MET A 105 3.78 -7.35 14.90
N PRO A 106 3.66 -8.52 15.58
CA PRO A 106 3.43 -8.58 17.02
C PRO A 106 4.57 -7.93 17.81
N ALA A 107 4.26 -7.32 18.96
CA ALA A 107 5.20 -6.56 19.77
C ALA A 107 6.50 -7.30 20.19
N ASN A 108 6.45 -8.63 20.33
CA ASN A 108 7.63 -9.45 20.61
C ASN A 108 8.58 -9.53 19.42
N VAL A 109 8.06 -9.54 18.20
CA VAL A 109 8.82 -9.53 16.95
C VAL A 109 9.42 -8.15 16.72
N VAL A 110 8.62 -7.10 16.86
CA VAL A 110 9.08 -5.69 16.81
C VAL A 110 10.25 -5.45 17.75
N SER A 111 10.14 -5.89 19.02
CA SER A 111 11.22 -5.76 20.00
C SER A 111 12.50 -6.45 19.55
N ARG A 112 12.40 -7.55 18.82
CA ARG A 112 13.53 -8.31 18.32
C ARG A 112 14.18 -7.63 17.12
N ILE A 113 13.41 -7.07 16.20
CA ILE A 113 13.88 -6.26 15.08
C ILE A 113 14.64 -5.04 15.64
N LEU A 114 14.00 -4.22 16.48
CA LEU A 114 14.60 -3.02 17.05
C LEU A 114 15.87 -3.29 17.88
N LYS A 115 15.96 -4.46 18.53
CA LYS A 115 17.18 -4.85 19.25
C LYS A 115 18.35 -5.10 18.31
N ASN A 116 18.10 -5.61 17.13
CA ASN A 116 19.13 -5.96 16.13
C ASN A 116 19.45 -4.81 15.16
N SER A 117 18.60 -3.78 15.09
CA SER A 117 18.86 -2.54 14.33
C SER A 117 19.97 -1.69 14.97
N THR A 118 20.71 -0.97 14.12
CA THR A 118 21.70 0.02 14.58
C THR A 118 21.03 1.20 15.30
N THR A 119 21.80 2.02 16.01
CA THR A 119 21.27 3.21 16.68
C THR A 119 20.68 4.22 15.68
N GLY A 120 21.26 4.31 14.46
CA GLY A 120 20.79 5.19 13.39
C GLY A 120 19.46 4.73 12.82
N GLU A 121 19.36 3.49 12.40
CA GLU A 121 18.14 2.86 11.87
C GLU A 121 17.01 2.93 12.89
N ARG A 122 17.26 2.55 14.15
CA ARG A 122 16.27 2.61 15.21
C ARG A 122 15.72 4.03 15.42
N LYS A 123 16.57 5.05 15.27
CA LYS A 123 16.12 6.45 15.36
C LYS A 123 15.24 6.80 14.18
N ALA A 124 15.63 6.41 12.96
CA ALA A 124 14.89 6.65 11.72
C ALA A 124 13.52 5.93 11.75
N ILE A 125 13.50 4.65 12.08
CA ILE A 125 12.27 3.85 12.26
C ILE A 125 11.33 4.53 13.27
N ASN A 126 11.82 4.90 14.46
CA ASN A 126 11.00 5.56 15.47
C ASN A 126 10.56 6.98 15.06
N GLU A 127 11.24 7.64 14.16
CA GLU A 127 10.84 8.94 13.61
C GLU A 127 9.67 8.77 12.63
N ILE A 128 9.72 7.80 11.73
CA ILE A 128 8.65 7.48 10.77
C ILE A 128 7.40 6.97 11.51
N LEU A 129 7.54 6.03 12.43
CA LEU A 129 6.42 5.49 13.24
C LEU A 129 5.68 6.53 14.10
N ARG A 130 6.15 7.77 14.18
CA ARG A 130 5.43 8.87 14.88
C ARG A 130 4.41 9.56 13.99
N TYR A 131 4.52 9.42 12.68
CA TYR A 131 3.54 9.99 11.77
C TYR A 131 2.22 9.20 11.84
N PRO A 132 1.08 9.85 11.57
CA PRO A 132 -0.19 9.14 11.44
C PRO A 132 -0.11 8.10 10.31
N LYS A 133 -0.72 6.93 10.49
CA LYS A 133 -0.68 5.83 9.50
C LYS A 133 -1.17 6.19 8.10
N ASP A 134 -2.14 7.13 8.01
CA ASP A 134 -2.70 7.55 6.74
C ASP A 134 -2.08 8.87 6.24
N SER A 135 -0.79 9.10 6.54
CA SER A 135 -0.10 10.33 6.13
C SER A 135 1.07 10.06 5.20
N ALA A 136 1.47 11.07 4.40
CA ALA A 136 2.67 11.00 3.55
C ALA A 136 3.94 10.67 4.36
N GLY A 137 3.99 11.08 5.63
CA GLY A 137 5.11 10.78 6.51
C GLY A 137 5.24 9.33 6.94
N SER A 138 4.14 8.54 6.90
CA SER A 138 4.19 7.11 7.24
C SER A 138 4.68 6.23 6.10
N ILE A 139 4.48 6.66 4.86
CA ILE A 139 4.85 5.92 3.64
C ILE A 139 6.11 6.48 2.97
N MET A 140 6.86 7.37 3.63
CA MET A 140 8.06 7.97 3.04
C MET A 140 9.31 7.22 3.41
N THR A 141 10.27 7.17 2.48
CA THR A 141 11.65 6.81 2.77
C THR A 141 12.52 8.04 3.03
N ILE A 142 13.54 7.89 3.87
CA ILE A 142 14.56 8.92 4.12
C ILE A 142 15.82 8.71 3.26
N GLU A 143 15.81 7.71 2.40
CA GLU A 143 16.96 7.24 1.64
C GLU A 143 17.00 7.85 0.23
N TYR A 144 17.06 9.16 0.17
CA TYR A 144 17.13 9.96 -1.06
C TYR A 144 18.51 10.59 -1.28
N VAL A 145 18.76 11.06 -2.50
CA VAL A 145 19.96 11.83 -2.85
C VAL A 145 19.68 13.31 -2.74
N SER A 146 20.40 14.01 -1.84
CA SER A 146 20.38 15.47 -1.76
C SER A 146 21.64 16.06 -2.39
N LEU A 147 21.49 17.14 -3.17
CA LEU A 147 22.57 17.92 -3.77
C LEU A 147 22.58 19.33 -3.18
N HIS A 148 23.68 20.05 -3.37
CA HIS A 148 23.79 21.46 -3.01
C HIS A 148 23.81 22.32 -4.27
N LYS A 149 23.17 23.48 -4.26
CA LYS A 149 23.01 24.35 -5.43
C LYS A 149 24.34 24.80 -6.06
N ASP A 150 25.39 24.95 -5.24
CA ASP A 150 26.70 25.45 -5.70
C ASP A 150 27.59 24.35 -6.29
N MET A 151 27.20 23.09 -6.21
CA MET A 151 27.92 21.97 -6.83
C MET A 151 27.90 22.09 -8.35
N THR A 152 28.97 21.59 -8.99
CA THR A 152 28.99 21.33 -10.43
C THR A 152 28.33 19.98 -10.74
N VAL A 153 27.96 19.76 -12.00
CA VAL A 153 27.44 18.49 -12.50
C VAL A 153 28.43 17.36 -12.22
N SER A 154 29.73 17.58 -12.45
CA SER A 154 30.77 16.59 -12.14
C SER A 154 30.79 16.22 -10.65
N GLU A 155 30.74 17.19 -9.75
CA GLU A 155 30.65 16.95 -8.29
C GLU A 155 29.38 16.23 -7.88
N ALA A 156 28.26 16.53 -8.56
CA ALA A 156 26.98 15.84 -8.32
C ALA A 156 27.08 14.35 -8.70
N PHE A 157 27.66 14.02 -9.85
CA PHE A 157 27.90 12.64 -10.25
C PHE A 157 28.84 11.90 -9.28
N GLU A 158 29.90 12.54 -8.81
CA GLU A 158 30.77 11.94 -7.79
C GLU A 158 30.00 11.62 -6.51
N LYS A 159 29.15 12.55 -6.07
CA LYS A 159 28.31 12.34 -4.90
C LYS A 159 27.32 11.19 -5.11
N ILE A 160 26.60 11.19 -6.24
CA ILE A 160 25.64 10.12 -6.58
C ILE A 160 26.33 8.75 -6.60
N ARG A 161 27.48 8.62 -7.25
CA ARG A 161 28.27 7.36 -7.27
C ARG A 161 28.68 6.90 -5.88
N LYS A 162 28.95 7.83 -4.97
CA LYS A 162 29.40 7.51 -3.61
C LYS A 162 28.28 7.07 -2.69
N VAL A 163 27.10 7.70 -2.80
CA VAL A 163 26.00 7.47 -1.85
C VAL A 163 24.82 6.69 -2.44
N GLY A 164 24.71 6.62 -3.77
CA GLY A 164 23.54 6.10 -4.46
C GLY A 164 23.29 4.60 -4.26
N VAL A 165 24.33 3.85 -3.91
CA VAL A 165 24.19 2.40 -3.62
C VAL A 165 23.25 2.14 -2.42
N ASN A 166 23.22 3.07 -1.48
CA ASN A 166 22.39 2.95 -0.26
C ASN A 166 21.21 3.93 -0.32
N LYS A 167 20.67 4.22 -1.50
CA LYS A 167 19.53 5.11 -1.70
C LYS A 167 18.46 4.40 -2.49
N GLU A 168 17.24 4.59 -2.09
CA GLU A 168 16.05 4.02 -2.72
C GLU A 168 16.02 4.30 -4.21
N THR A 169 16.22 5.55 -4.57
CA THR A 169 16.31 5.98 -5.95
C THR A 169 17.38 7.05 -6.17
N ILE A 170 18.00 7.01 -7.36
CA ILE A 170 18.91 8.07 -7.84
C ILE A 170 18.31 8.84 -9.03
N TYR A 171 17.17 8.39 -9.57
CA TYR A 171 16.58 9.00 -10.77
C TYR A 171 16.20 10.47 -10.58
N THR A 172 15.77 10.81 -9.36
CA THR A 172 15.44 12.16 -8.94
C THR A 172 16.32 12.54 -7.75
N CYS A 173 17.05 13.64 -7.89
CA CYS A 173 17.88 14.22 -6.84
C CYS A 173 17.27 15.55 -6.36
N TYR A 174 17.39 15.83 -5.07
CA TYR A 174 16.77 16.97 -4.43
C TYR A 174 17.81 18.00 -4.04
N VAL A 175 17.62 19.26 -4.49
CA VAL A 175 18.55 20.33 -4.18
C VAL A 175 18.08 21.03 -2.91
N THR A 176 18.95 21.04 -1.90
CA THR A 176 18.63 21.63 -0.59
C THR A 176 19.60 22.72 -0.20
N GLU A 177 19.07 23.73 0.49
CA GLU A 177 19.85 24.77 1.16
C GLU A 177 19.39 24.90 2.62
N ASN A 178 20.30 24.68 3.58
CA ASN A 178 19.96 24.64 5.01
C ASN A 178 18.81 23.65 5.30
N ARG A 179 18.81 22.49 4.66
CA ARG A 179 17.77 21.45 4.67
C ARG A 179 16.46 21.85 3.99
N LYS A 180 16.26 23.08 3.56
CA LYS A 180 15.07 23.48 2.79
C LYS A 180 15.18 22.99 1.36
N LEU A 181 14.09 22.46 0.85
CA LEU A 181 13.98 22.04 -0.54
C LEU A 181 13.87 23.28 -1.43
N ILE A 182 14.84 23.47 -2.34
CA ILE A 182 14.92 24.63 -3.23
C ILE A 182 14.89 24.26 -4.71
N GLY A 183 15.12 22.99 -5.06
CA GLY A 183 15.13 22.50 -6.43
C GLY A 183 15.04 21.00 -6.51
N VAL A 184 14.69 20.52 -7.68
CA VAL A 184 14.70 19.10 -8.05
C VAL A 184 15.47 18.98 -9.36
N ILE A 185 16.22 17.91 -9.53
CA ILE A 185 16.96 17.64 -10.76
C ILE A 185 16.93 16.14 -11.03
N THR A 186 16.66 15.75 -12.26
CA THR A 186 16.72 14.36 -12.66
C THR A 186 18.13 13.95 -13.11
N VAL A 187 18.46 12.68 -13.00
CA VAL A 187 19.71 12.16 -13.54
C VAL A 187 19.79 12.40 -15.05
N LYS A 188 18.65 12.42 -15.76
CA LYS A 188 18.59 12.78 -17.17
C LYS A 188 19.08 14.22 -17.42
N ASP A 189 18.65 15.19 -16.60
CA ASP A 189 19.05 16.58 -16.74
C ASP A 189 20.56 16.74 -16.48
N LEU A 190 21.08 16.03 -15.47
CA LEU A 190 22.52 15.96 -15.20
C LEU A 190 23.32 15.39 -16.38
N PHE A 191 22.81 14.37 -17.07
CA PHE A 191 23.48 13.80 -18.26
C PHE A 191 23.46 14.71 -19.48
N MET A 192 22.48 15.61 -19.56
CA MET A 192 22.33 16.53 -20.70
C MET A 192 23.04 17.86 -20.50
N ALA A 193 23.51 18.17 -19.29
CA ALA A 193 24.24 19.39 -18.93
C ALA A 193 25.76 19.21 -19.08
N ASP A 194 26.49 20.33 -19.18
CA ASP A 194 27.94 20.31 -19.20
C ASP A 194 28.51 20.04 -17.79
N GLU A 195 29.69 19.38 -17.71
CA GLU A 195 30.30 18.97 -16.43
C GLU A 195 30.57 20.14 -15.47
N ASP A 196 30.86 21.33 -16.03
CA ASP A 196 31.18 22.55 -15.29
C ASP A 196 29.93 23.37 -14.90
N ASP A 197 28.74 23.02 -15.41
CA ASP A 197 27.49 23.71 -15.08
C ASP A 197 27.17 23.56 -13.60
N LYS A 198 26.61 24.61 -13.01
CA LYS A 198 26.15 24.57 -11.61
C LYS A 198 24.75 23.99 -11.50
N ILE A 199 24.52 23.22 -10.46
CA ILE A 199 23.21 22.65 -10.14
C ILE A 199 22.14 23.76 -10.06
N ALA A 200 22.48 24.93 -9.52
CA ALA A 200 21.57 26.07 -9.44
C ALA A 200 21.03 26.56 -10.79
N ASP A 201 21.79 26.37 -11.86
CA ASP A 201 21.45 26.89 -13.19
C ASP A 201 20.58 25.89 -13.99
N ILE A 202 20.61 24.60 -13.60
CA ILE A 202 19.93 23.50 -14.33
C ILE A 202 18.79 22.86 -13.54
N MET A 203 18.67 23.14 -12.22
CA MET A 203 17.61 22.55 -11.39
C MET A 203 16.24 23.14 -11.72
N GLU A 204 15.20 22.33 -11.64
CA GLU A 204 13.81 22.80 -11.65
C GLU A 204 13.46 23.38 -10.27
N THR A 205 12.97 24.63 -10.28
CA THR A 205 12.61 25.36 -9.05
C THR A 205 11.11 25.36 -8.74
N HIS A 206 10.29 25.00 -9.74
CA HIS A 206 8.85 24.83 -9.53
C HIS A 206 8.53 23.45 -9.00
N ILE A 207 8.77 23.26 -7.70
CA ILE A 207 8.71 21.95 -7.06
C ILE A 207 7.29 21.66 -6.61
N ILE A 208 6.82 20.46 -6.94
CA ILE A 208 5.63 19.86 -6.32
C ILE A 208 6.11 19.00 -5.17
N SER A 209 5.59 19.24 -3.97
CA SER A 209 5.90 18.50 -2.74
C SER A 209 4.67 18.33 -1.90
N VAL A 210 4.70 17.41 -0.95
CA VAL A 210 3.62 17.17 0.03
C VAL A 210 4.10 17.44 1.44
N ASP A 211 3.18 17.85 2.33
CA ASP A 211 3.45 17.95 3.77
C ASP A 211 3.49 16.55 4.40
N THR A 212 4.29 16.37 5.42
CA THR A 212 4.38 15.09 6.18
C THR A 212 3.05 14.59 6.73
N LEU A 213 2.08 15.47 6.95
CA LEU A 213 0.75 15.15 7.48
C LEU A 213 -0.33 15.10 6.40
N GLU A 214 0.02 15.28 5.14
CA GLU A 214 -0.91 15.13 4.02
C GLU A 214 -1.39 13.68 3.94
N ASP A 215 -2.65 13.50 3.54
CA ASP A 215 -3.25 12.18 3.39
C ASP A 215 -2.55 11.37 2.29
N LYS A 216 -2.25 10.09 2.56
CA LYS A 216 -1.57 9.20 1.61
C LYS A 216 -2.39 8.98 0.33
N GLU A 217 -3.72 9.02 0.39
CA GLU A 217 -4.58 8.94 -0.80
C GLU A 217 -4.33 10.11 -1.75
N ILE A 218 -4.15 11.33 -1.21
CA ILE A 218 -3.79 12.52 -2.00
C ILE A 218 -2.42 12.33 -2.66
N VAL A 219 -1.46 11.74 -1.95
CA VAL A 219 -0.14 11.39 -2.51
C VAL A 219 -0.30 10.47 -3.71
N GLY A 220 -1.07 9.38 -3.59
CA GLY A 220 -1.37 8.46 -4.69
C GLY A 220 -2.00 9.17 -5.90
N HIS A 221 -2.95 10.10 -5.65
CA HIS A 221 -3.55 10.93 -6.71
C HIS A 221 -2.52 11.84 -7.41
N MET A 222 -1.54 12.38 -6.66
CA MET A 222 -0.47 13.22 -7.25
C MET A 222 0.44 12.40 -8.16
N PHE A 223 0.80 11.19 -7.78
CA PHE A 223 1.57 10.30 -8.66
C PHE A 223 0.85 10.04 -9.98
N ARG A 224 -0.43 9.70 -9.92
CA ARG A 224 -1.26 9.47 -11.12
C ARG A 224 -1.43 10.73 -11.98
N LYS A 225 -1.45 11.92 -11.37
CA LYS A 225 -1.68 13.18 -12.08
C LYS A 225 -0.45 13.73 -12.77
N TYR A 226 0.71 13.54 -12.17
CA TYR A 226 1.97 14.16 -12.60
C TYR A 226 3.01 13.18 -13.13
N ASP A 227 2.70 11.86 -13.11
CA ASP A 227 3.58 10.77 -13.56
C ASP A 227 4.96 10.81 -12.87
N PHE A 228 4.99 11.07 -11.57
CA PHE A 228 6.22 11.10 -10.79
C PHE A 228 6.82 9.71 -10.57
N LEU A 229 8.15 9.64 -10.50
CA LEU A 229 8.88 8.45 -10.01
C LEU A 229 9.14 8.53 -8.51
N ALA A 230 9.27 9.74 -7.98
CA ALA A 230 9.40 10.01 -6.56
C ALA A 230 8.89 11.42 -6.24
N LEU A 231 8.25 11.59 -5.10
CA LEU A 231 7.63 12.84 -4.65
C LEU A 231 8.28 13.29 -3.34
N PRO A 232 8.83 14.51 -3.25
CA PRO A 232 9.46 14.99 -2.03
C PRO A 232 8.43 15.32 -0.94
N VAL A 233 8.73 14.89 0.28
CA VAL A 233 7.97 15.15 1.50
C VAL A 233 8.69 16.21 2.32
N VAL A 234 7.97 17.26 2.68
CA VAL A 234 8.53 18.40 3.43
C VAL A 234 7.78 18.63 4.73
N ASP A 235 8.48 19.22 5.71
CA ASP A 235 7.86 19.71 6.94
C ASP A 235 7.23 21.12 6.74
N LYS A 236 6.56 21.62 7.77
CA LYS A 236 5.94 22.96 7.77
C LYS A 236 6.92 24.11 7.53
N ASP A 237 8.22 23.90 7.71
CA ASP A 237 9.28 24.86 7.44
C ASP A 237 9.87 24.69 6.02
N ASN A 238 9.25 23.86 5.17
CA ASN A 238 9.72 23.48 3.82
C ASN A 238 11.09 22.78 3.84
N ARG A 239 11.38 22.02 4.89
CA ARG A 239 12.59 21.19 4.95
C ARG A 239 12.27 19.82 4.38
N LEU A 240 13.15 19.33 3.52
CA LEU A 240 13.04 17.98 2.99
C LEU A 240 13.24 16.96 4.11
N VAL A 241 12.23 16.15 4.36
CA VAL A 241 12.22 15.10 5.40
C VAL A 241 12.42 13.73 4.77
N GLY A 242 11.76 13.45 3.66
CA GLY A 242 11.80 12.18 2.97
C GLY A 242 11.30 12.31 1.53
N ILE A 243 11.09 11.18 0.91
CA ILE A 243 10.44 11.04 -0.41
C ILE A 243 9.46 9.88 -0.34
N VAL A 244 8.41 9.94 -1.13
CA VAL A 244 7.57 8.77 -1.44
C VAL A 244 7.97 8.28 -2.82
N THR A 245 8.12 6.98 -3.00
CA THR A 245 8.46 6.37 -4.28
C THR A 245 7.20 5.95 -5.06
N PHE A 246 7.39 5.55 -6.31
CA PHE A 246 6.26 5.16 -7.17
C PHE A 246 5.61 3.85 -6.73
N ASP A 247 6.39 2.89 -6.28
CA ASP A 247 5.95 1.58 -5.78
C ASP A 247 5.08 1.73 -4.52
N ASP A 248 5.56 2.47 -3.50
CA ASP A 248 4.76 2.79 -2.30
C ASP A 248 3.45 3.49 -2.65
N ALA A 249 3.51 4.47 -3.57
CA ALA A 249 2.31 5.15 -4.04
C ALA A 249 1.33 4.22 -4.77
N MET A 250 1.83 3.20 -5.49
CA MET A 250 1.00 2.19 -6.15
C MET A 250 0.32 1.27 -5.14
N ASP A 251 1.02 0.89 -4.07
CA ASP A 251 0.46 0.08 -2.99
C ASP A 251 -0.66 0.83 -2.27
N VAL A 252 -0.44 2.11 -1.94
CA VAL A 252 -1.50 2.99 -1.42
C VAL A 252 -2.72 3.04 -2.34
N ILE A 253 -2.51 3.24 -3.65
CA ILE A 253 -3.62 3.29 -4.62
C ILE A 253 -4.38 1.94 -4.66
N GLN A 254 -3.68 0.82 -4.52
CA GLN A 254 -4.31 -0.50 -4.49
C GLN A 254 -5.13 -0.72 -3.22
N ASP A 255 -4.61 -0.31 -2.07
CA ASP A 255 -5.28 -0.42 -0.77
C ASP A 255 -6.54 0.45 -0.73
N GLU A 256 -6.44 1.72 -1.15
CA GLU A 256 -7.58 2.63 -1.26
C GLU A 256 -8.66 2.09 -2.22
N ASN A 257 -8.26 1.55 -3.39
CA ASN A 257 -9.22 0.91 -4.28
C ASN A 257 -9.91 -0.30 -3.61
N THR A 258 -9.17 -1.11 -2.85
CA THR A 258 -9.70 -2.27 -2.13
C THR A 258 -10.67 -1.84 -1.03
N GLU A 259 -10.34 -0.76 -0.30
CA GLU A 259 -11.22 -0.15 0.68
C GLU A 259 -12.51 0.37 0.03
N ASP A 260 -12.40 1.09 -1.09
CA ASP A 260 -13.54 1.62 -1.84
C ASP A 260 -14.47 0.52 -2.34
N PHE A 261 -13.94 -0.56 -2.91
CA PHE A 261 -14.74 -1.73 -3.29
C PHE A 261 -15.46 -2.35 -2.08
N SER A 262 -14.80 -2.41 -0.94
CA SER A 262 -15.40 -2.90 0.30
C SER A 262 -16.53 -1.97 0.77
N LYS A 263 -16.34 -0.65 0.73
CA LYS A 263 -17.36 0.36 1.04
C LYS A 263 -18.56 0.28 0.11
N MET A 264 -18.34 0.09 -1.21
CA MET A 264 -19.41 -0.11 -2.21
C MET A 264 -20.25 -1.35 -1.91
N ALA A 265 -19.61 -2.42 -1.41
CA ALA A 265 -20.29 -3.65 -1.01
C ALA A 265 -20.86 -3.60 0.42
N ALA A 266 -20.71 -2.47 1.13
CA ALA A 266 -21.08 -2.30 2.53
C ALA A 266 -20.46 -3.38 3.46
N ILE A 267 -19.20 -3.71 3.19
CA ILE A 267 -18.37 -4.66 3.95
C ILE A 267 -17.22 -3.86 4.58
N ALA A 268 -16.89 -4.13 5.83
CA ALA A 268 -15.68 -3.54 6.41
C ALA A 268 -14.44 -4.07 5.68
N PRO A 269 -13.49 -3.20 5.30
CA PRO A 269 -12.29 -3.59 4.58
C PRO A 269 -11.48 -4.62 5.38
N ASN A 270 -10.79 -5.48 4.69
CA ASN A 270 -9.91 -6.50 5.26
C ASN A 270 -8.68 -6.65 4.36
N GLU A 271 -7.52 -6.42 4.92
CA GLU A 271 -6.22 -6.49 4.25
C GLU A 271 -5.74 -7.94 4.02
N GLU A 272 -6.30 -8.91 4.76
CA GLU A 272 -5.94 -10.32 4.62
C GLU A 272 -6.53 -10.94 3.35
N SER A 273 -5.78 -11.86 2.74
CA SER A 273 -6.24 -12.70 1.63
C SER A 273 -7.52 -13.48 1.99
N TYR A 274 -8.43 -13.64 1.03
CA TYR A 274 -9.73 -14.28 1.19
C TYR A 274 -9.66 -15.66 1.89
N PHE A 275 -8.70 -16.51 1.49
CA PHE A 275 -8.56 -17.85 2.02
C PHE A 275 -7.90 -17.90 3.40
N ARG A 276 -7.17 -16.87 3.79
CA ARG A 276 -6.52 -16.74 5.11
C ARG A 276 -7.44 -16.12 6.15
N THR A 277 -8.37 -15.30 5.71
CA THR A 277 -9.35 -14.69 6.61
C THR A 277 -10.26 -15.74 7.22
N GLY A 278 -10.24 -15.87 8.53
CA GLY A 278 -11.08 -16.81 9.25
C GLY A 278 -12.58 -16.53 9.07
N ILE A 279 -13.42 -17.57 9.06
CA ILE A 279 -14.88 -17.49 8.86
C ILE A 279 -15.54 -16.47 9.81
N PHE A 280 -15.10 -16.41 11.06
CA PHE A 280 -15.61 -15.45 12.04
C PHE A 280 -15.25 -13.99 11.71
N LYS A 281 -14.07 -13.74 11.14
CA LYS A 281 -13.65 -12.40 10.71
C LYS A 281 -14.48 -11.97 9.51
N HIS A 282 -14.69 -12.83 8.52
CA HIS A 282 -15.62 -12.60 7.41
C HIS A 282 -17.06 -12.31 7.86
N ALA A 283 -17.56 -13.04 8.84
CA ALA A 283 -18.88 -12.78 9.40
C ALA A 283 -18.94 -11.42 10.11
N LYS A 284 -17.90 -11.09 10.90
CA LYS A 284 -17.81 -9.84 11.65
C LYS A 284 -17.79 -8.60 10.73
N SER A 285 -17.09 -8.65 9.62
CA SER A 285 -17.02 -7.53 8.66
C SER A 285 -18.36 -7.19 8.00
N ARG A 286 -19.31 -8.14 7.97
CA ARG A 286 -20.65 -7.98 7.37
C ARG A 286 -21.75 -7.74 8.38
N ILE A 287 -21.59 -8.18 9.61
CA ILE A 287 -22.68 -8.27 10.60
C ILE A 287 -23.26 -6.88 10.95
N VAL A 288 -22.41 -5.85 11.00
CA VAL A 288 -22.84 -4.48 11.32
C VAL A 288 -23.85 -3.97 10.30
N TRP A 289 -23.54 -4.13 9.02
CA TRP A 289 -24.44 -3.73 7.94
C TRP A 289 -25.71 -4.57 7.90
N LEU A 290 -25.62 -5.87 8.10
CA LEU A 290 -26.76 -6.77 8.17
C LEU A 290 -27.72 -6.39 9.32
N LEU A 291 -27.18 -5.97 10.46
CA LEU A 291 -28.00 -5.47 11.59
C LEU A 291 -28.72 -4.18 11.23
N ILE A 292 -28.08 -3.24 10.54
CA ILE A 292 -28.71 -2.01 10.06
C ILE A 292 -29.86 -2.35 9.09
N LEU A 293 -29.62 -3.26 8.15
CA LEU A 293 -30.66 -3.72 7.22
C LEU A 293 -31.83 -4.42 7.95
N MET A 294 -31.54 -5.21 8.98
CA MET A 294 -32.56 -5.86 9.79
C MET A 294 -33.43 -4.86 10.54
N ILE A 295 -32.84 -3.79 11.09
CA ILE A 295 -33.59 -2.69 11.73
C ILE A 295 -34.49 -2.01 10.70
N SER A 296 -33.96 -1.69 9.52
CA SER A 296 -34.72 -1.10 8.42
C SER A 296 -35.89 -2.00 7.98
N ALA A 297 -35.64 -3.30 7.84
CA ALA A 297 -36.70 -4.28 7.53
C ALA A 297 -37.79 -4.35 8.61
N THR A 298 -37.42 -4.25 9.89
CA THR A 298 -38.36 -4.22 11.01
C THR A 298 -39.25 -2.98 10.96
N ILE A 299 -38.68 -1.82 10.64
CA ILE A 299 -39.46 -0.58 10.46
C ILE A 299 -40.47 -0.76 9.31
N THR A 300 -40.03 -1.29 8.19
CA THR A 300 -40.89 -1.60 7.03
C THR A 300 -42.03 -2.56 7.42
N GLN A 301 -41.74 -3.59 8.21
CA GLN A 301 -42.73 -4.54 8.72
C GLN A 301 -43.79 -3.85 9.58
N ILE A 302 -43.38 -2.94 10.49
CA ILE A 302 -44.32 -2.19 11.35
C ILE A 302 -45.24 -1.31 10.51
N ILE A 303 -44.70 -0.65 9.48
CA ILE A 303 -45.48 0.19 8.57
C ILE A 303 -46.48 -0.69 7.79
N THR A 304 -46.04 -1.80 7.23
CA THR A 304 -46.88 -2.71 6.44
C THR A 304 -48.03 -3.25 7.27
N ASN A 305 -47.81 -3.65 8.52
CA ASN A 305 -48.86 -4.12 9.41
C ASN A 305 -49.94 -3.06 9.70
N ARG A 306 -49.59 -1.77 9.69
CA ARG A 306 -50.58 -0.68 9.85
C ARG A 306 -51.55 -0.57 8.69
N TYR A 307 -51.21 -1.05 7.51
CA TYR A 307 -52.02 -1.02 6.28
C TYR A 307 -52.64 -2.39 5.93
N GLU A 308 -52.61 -3.36 6.84
CA GLU A 308 -53.14 -4.71 6.62
C GLU A 308 -54.58 -4.73 6.08
N ALA A 309 -55.46 -3.87 6.60
CA ALA A 309 -56.84 -3.76 6.13
C ALA A 309 -56.94 -3.30 4.66
N ALA A 310 -56.03 -2.39 4.23
CA ALA A 310 -55.97 -1.94 2.85
C ALA A 310 -55.48 -3.05 1.89
N PHE A 311 -54.51 -3.81 2.34
CA PHE A 311 -53.99 -4.98 1.59
C PHE A 311 -55.02 -6.10 1.49
N ALA A 312 -55.82 -6.33 2.54
CA ALA A 312 -56.91 -7.28 2.50
C ALA A 312 -58.02 -6.88 1.53
N ALA A 313 -58.26 -5.57 1.38
CA ALA A 313 -59.26 -5.05 0.43
C ALA A 313 -58.84 -5.18 -1.03
N VAL A 314 -57.51 -5.12 -1.32
CA VAL A 314 -56.94 -5.23 -2.67
C VAL A 314 -55.74 -6.20 -2.65
N PRO A 315 -55.97 -7.53 -2.65
CA PRO A 315 -54.92 -8.53 -2.54
C PRO A 315 -53.83 -8.43 -3.63
N LEU A 316 -54.16 -7.88 -4.80
CA LEU A 316 -53.25 -7.69 -5.90
C LEU A 316 -52.06 -6.79 -5.51
N LEU A 317 -52.25 -5.84 -4.60
CA LEU A 317 -51.17 -4.95 -4.12
C LEU A 317 -50.03 -5.74 -3.45
N VAL A 318 -50.37 -6.79 -2.72
CA VAL A 318 -49.38 -7.64 -2.05
C VAL A 318 -48.42 -8.32 -3.05
N SER A 319 -48.93 -8.65 -4.24
CA SER A 319 -48.10 -9.28 -5.30
C SER A 319 -47.07 -8.34 -5.92
N PHE A 320 -47.31 -7.03 -5.86
CA PHE A 320 -46.39 -6.01 -6.38
C PHE A 320 -45.34 -5.56 -5.35
N MET A 321 -45.58 -5.80 -4.05
CA MET A 321 -44.62 -5.37 -2.98
C MET A 321 -43.19 -5.88 -3.21
N PRO A 322 -42.93 -7.19 -3.48
CA PRO A 322 -41.58 -7.67 -3.68
C PRO A 322 -40.91 -6.99 -4.87
N MET A 323 -41.64 -6.78 -5.98
CA MET A 323 -41.14 -6.14 -7.20
C MET A 323 -40.71 -4.69 -6.93
N ILE A 324 -41.50 -3.92 -6.21
CA ILE A 324 -41.20 -2.51 -5.88
C ILE A 324 -40.02 -2.44 -4.92
N MET A 325 -40.00 -3.31 -3.89
CA MET A 325 -38.93 -3.35 -2.90
C MET A 325 -37.59 -3.75 -3.54
N ASP A 326 -37.58 -4.77 -4.39
CA ASP A 326 -36.39 -5.22 -5.12
C ASP A 326 -35.87 -4.14 -6.07
N THR A 327 -36.77 -3.54 -6.87
CA THR A 327 -36.42 -2.42 -7.75
C THR A 327 -35.84 -1.24 -6.98
N GLY A 328 -36.46 -0.86 -5.85
CA GLY A 328 -35.95 0.22 -4.99
C GLY A 328 -34.58 -0.11 -4.39
N GLY A 329 -34.38 -1.35 -3.96
CA GLY A 329 -33.09 -1.83 -3.46
C GLY A 329 -31.99 -1.77 -4.51
N ASN A 330 -32.28 -2.27 -5.72
CA ASN A 330 -31.32 -2.26 -6.83
C ASN A 330 -30.97 -0.83 -7.29
N CYS A 331 -31.96 0.06 -7.39
CA CYS A 331 -31.71 1.48 -7.69
C CYS A 331 -30.86 2.15 -6.59
N GLY A 332 -31.14 1.85 -5.33
CA GLY A 332 -30.38 2.36 -4.20
C GLY A 332 -28.92 1.90 -4.23
N ALA A 333 -28.68 0.61 -4.47
CA ALA A 333 -27.35 0.04 -4.58
C ALA A 333 -26.54 0.66 -5.75
N GLN A 334 -27.16 0.78 -6.92
CA GLN A 334 -26.51 1.41 -8.08
C GLN A 334 -26.16 2.88 -7.83
N SER A 335 -27.08 3.64 -7.23
CA SER A 335 -26.84 5.05 -6.88
C SER A 335 -25.72 5.18 -5.86
N SER A 336 -25.72 4.35 -4.82
CA SER A 336 -24.68 4.33 -3.79
C SER A 336 -23.30 4.04 -4.39
N THR A 337 -23.21 3.03 -5.26
CA THR A 337 -21.96 2.68 -5.96
C THR A 337 -21.41 3.84 -6.79
N LEU A 338 -22.28 4.53 -7.55
CA LEU A 338 -21.87 5.68 -8.36
C LEU A 338 -21.38 6.85 -7.52
N ILE A 339 -22.05 7.12 -6.37
CA ILE A 339 -21.65 8.20 -5.47
C ILE A 339 -20.32 7.89 -4.78
N ILE A 340 -20.16 6.68 -4.23
CA ILE A 340 -18.90 6.26 -3.60
C ILE A 340 -17.76 6.35 -4.62
N ARG A 341 -17.97 5.86 -5.84
CA ARG A 341 -16.98 5.95 -6.92
C ARG A 341 -16.67 7.40 -7.29
N GLY A 342 -17.66 8.28 -7.34
CA GLY A 342 -17.45 9.70 -7.64
C GLY A 342 -16.68 10.44 -6.53
N ILE A 343 -16.87 10.04 -5.26
CA ILE A 343 -16.10 10.57 -4.13
C ILE A 343 -14.65 10.07 -4.22
N ALA A 344 -14.46 8.78 -4.46
CA ALA A 344 -13.14 8.16 -4.61
C ALA A 344 -12.31 8.73 -5.78
N LEU A 345 -12.96 9.24 -6.82
CA LEU A 345 -12.31 9.89 -7.97
C LEU A 345 -12.16 11.40 -7.81
N ASP A 346 -12.54 11.97 -6.67
CA ASP A 346 -12.57 13.41 -6.39
C ASP A 346 -13.47 14.21 -7.38
N GLU A 347 -14.46 13.50 -7.99
CA GLU A 347 -15.46 14.10 -8.88
C GLU A 347 -16.67 14.66 -8.12
N ILE A 348 -16.95 14.13 -6.92
CA ILE A 348 -18.07 14.51 -6.05
C ILE A 348 -17.53 14.87 -4.67
N HIS A 349 -17.84 16.10 -4.24
CA HIS A 349 -17.52 16.57 -2.89
C HIS A 349 -18.76 16.61 -1.99
N PHE A 350 -18.59 16.62 -0.69
CA PHE A 350 -19.71 16.79 0.27
C PHE A 350 -20.50 18.10 0.04
N SER A 351 -19.88 19.12 -0.53
CA SER A 351 -20.55 20.36 -0.96
C SER A 351 -21.59 20.15 -2.08
N ASP A 352 -21.46 19.09 -2.86
CA ASP A 352 -22.36 18.78 -3.97
C ASP A 352 -23.60 17.97 -3.57
N PHE A 353 -23.79 17.71 -2.25
CA PHE A 353 -24.89 16.90 -1.73
C PHE A 353 -26.25 17.28 -2.33
N PHE A 354 -26.60 18.56 -2.37
CA PHE A 354 -27.87 19.00 -2.94
C PHE A 354 -27.97 18.79 -4.45
N LYS A 355 -26.84 18.94 -5.18
CA LYS A 355 -26.81 18.65 -6.62
C LYS A 355 -27.05 17.17 -6.89
N VAL A 356 -26.36 16.30 -6.15
CA VAL A 356 -26.49 14.85 -6.27
C VAL A 356 -27.91 14.41 -5.94
N CYS A 357 -28.48 14.89 -4.84
CA CYS A 357 -29.87 14.60 -4.48
C CYS A 357 -30.84 15.04 -5.55
N LEU A 358 -30.69 16.25 -6.12
CA LEU A 358 -31.57 16.78 -7.16
C LEU A 358 -31.41 16.04 -8.49
N LEU A 359 -30.22 15.62 -8.84
CA LEU A 359 -29.96 14.86 -10.08
C LEU A 359 -30.71 13.53 -10.10
N TYR A 360 -30.78 12.85 -8.95
CA TYR A 360 -31.47 11.56 -8.83
C TYR A 360 -33.00 11.69 -8.54
N THR A 361 -33.46 12.82 -8.04
CA THR A 361 -34.87 13.02 -7.72
C THR A 361 -35.64 13.81 -8.79
N SER A 362 -34.95 14.50 -9.69
CA SER A 362 -35.54 15.22 -10.80
C SER A 362 -35.30 14.50 -12.11
N PRO A 363 -36.33 14.08 -12.87
CA PRO A 363 -36.14 13.59 -14.22
C PRO A 363 -35.50 14.70 -15.08
N SER A 364 -34.31 14.47 -15.55
CA SER A 364 -33.60 15.42 -16.42
C SER A 364 -34.32 15.50 -17.78
N PRO A 365 -34.51 16.69 -18.35
CA PRO A 365 -35.02 16.84 -19.71
C PRO A 365 -34.08 16.21 -20.79
N ARG A 366 -32.94 15.66 -20.38
CA ARG A 366 -32.00 14.92 -21.26
C ARG A 366 -32.25 13.42 -21.26
N ASP A 367 -33.16 12.92 -20.41
CA ASP A 367 -33.49 11.50 -20.27
C ASP A 367 -34.74 11.12 -21.07
N THR A 368 -35.26 12.05 -21.91
CA THR A 368 -36.35 11.83 -22.85
C THR A 368 -35.87 11.81 -24.31
#